data_c1819fd3fb20e1834bd7a46db0d55137
#
_entry.id   c1819fd3fb20e1834bd7a46db0d55137
#
_cell.length_a   1.000
_cell.length_b   1.000
_cell.length_c   1.000
_cell.angle_alpha   90.00
_cell.angle_beta   90.00
_cell.angle_gamma   90.00
#
_symmetry.space_group_name_H-M   'P 1'
#
loop_
_entity.id
_entity.type
_entity.pdbx_description
1 polymer ?
#
loop_
_entity_poly.entity_id
_entity_poly.type
_entity_poly.pdbx_seq_one_letter_code
_entity_poly.pdbx_strand_id
1 'polypeptide(L)'
;MKKMIALLLALVMAFALIACGGQENNQTLGNKEGSDKILIGAIYRDLTQTWFEKESTAAKATADELGIDILIGDGQEDPAVLIDVLDSFITQGIQGLVINTCDQGLSQTILDKCAAAGIPVCAVDVPLIDDNGTHIAPAVILDSYLCGQQTVEWLLNYVEENGGMKDPATTGFLILAMETATSCIPRADGQYDYFTEKCPDFPAANIFRVDYGAGSTETGYDAAAATITAHPEIKTWYVVAANDEGVVGAARFLEETGMDQDAVCVGIDGYLASDEFKKESSPVKASAYLDSGTVAKVSVTAVYENIVNGTEIFGEYKKDGEQFGTYPFGSVIVTKDNYTEIMG
;
A
#
# COMPACT_ATOMS: atom_id res chain seq x y z
N MET A 1 42.11 -19.16 65.90
CA MET A 1 40.97 -19.01 64.94
C MET A 1 41.37 -18.45 63.55
N LYS A 2 42.14 -17.36 63.45
CA LYS A 2 42.53 -16.78 62.13
C LYS A 2 43.39 -17.66 61.24
N LYS A 3 44.25 -18.56 61.85
CA LYS A 3 45.09 -19.50 61.07
C LYS A 3 44.37 -20.77 60.56
N MET A 4 43.26 -21.15 61.18
CA MET A 4 42.43 -22.27 60.72
C MET A 4 41.51 -21.84 59.57
N ILE A 5 41.08 -20.61 59.53
CA ILE A 5 40.22 -20.06 58.44
C ILE A 5 41.03 -19.93 57.13
N ALA A 6 42.33 -19.56 57.25
CA ALA A 6 43.22 -19.47 56.08
C ALA A 6 43.51 -20.82 55.45
N LEU A 7 43.56 -21.88 56.25
CA LEU A 7 43.82 -23.26 55.79
C LEU A 7 42.58 -23.86 55.10
N LEU A 8 41.38 -23.53 55.58
CA LEU A 8 40.13 -23.96 54.98
C LEU A 8 39.89 -23.28 53.62
N LEU A 9 40.22 -22.00 53.47
CA LEU A 9 40.13 -21.28 52.20
C LEU A 9 41.14 -21.79 51.16
N ALA A 10 42.35 -22.20 51.58
CA ALA A 10 43.34 -22.78 50.69
C ALA A 10 42.91 -24.19 50.21
N LEU A 11 42.22 -24.97 51.07
CA LEU A 11 41.72 -26.29 50.69
C LEU A 11 40.54 -26.22 49.69
N VAL A 12 39.69 -25.22 49.79
CA VAL A 12 38.56 -25.00 48.83
C VAL A 12 39.09 -24.56 47.46
N MET A 13 40.17 -23.76 47.40
CA MET A 13 40.80 -23.39 46.12
C MET A 13 41.58 -24.56 45.47
N ALA A 14 42.11 -25.50 46.24
CA ALA A 14 42.81 -26.68 45.71
C ALA A 14 41.82 -27.70 45.07
N PHE A 15 40.59 -27.77 45.56
CA PHE A 15 39.57 -28.63 44.95
C PHE A 15 38.96 -28.05 43.67
N ALA A 16 39.03 -26.73 43.47
CA ALA A 16 38.56 -26.08 42.23
C ALA A 16 39.52 -26.26 41.03
N LEU A 17 40.78 -26.66 41.27
CA LEU A 17 41.80 -26.87 40.23
C LEU A 17 41.95 -28.34 39.78
N ILE A 18 41.28 -29.29 40.44
CA ILE A 18 41.33 -30.70 40.07
C ILE A 18 40.14 -31.13 39.20
N ALA A 19 39.16 -30.24 39.02
CA ALA A 19 38.00 -30.47 38.13
C ALA A 19 38.22 -30.07 36.65
N CYS A 20 39.42 -29.62 36.28
CA CYS A 20 39.82 -29.31 34.90
C CYS A 20 40.94 -30.24 34.40
N GLY A 21 40.72 -31.55 34.45
CA GLY A 21 41.64 -32.53 33.92
C GLY A 21 40.87 -33.68 33.25
N GLY A 22 40.72 -33.62 31.94
CA GLY A 22 40.47 -34.77 31.10
C GLY A 22 39.02 -35.12 30.81
N GLN A 23 38.39 -34.34 29.98
CA GLN A 23 37.47 -34.87 28.96
C GLN A 23 37.59 -33.92 27.76
N GLU A 24 38.16 -34.42 26.67
CA GLU A 24 37.96 -33.83 25.34
C GLU A 24 36.49 -33.90 25.03
N ASN A 25 35.73 -32.95 25.58
CA ASN A 25 34.49 -32.56 24.97
C ASN A 25 34.89 -31.69 23.78
N ASN A 26 34.86 -32.30 22.61
CA ASN A 26 34.51 -31.64 21.38
C ASN A 26 33.14 -31.02 21.61
N GLN A 27 33.09 -29.93 22.38
CA GLN A 27 32.08 -28.93 22.16
C GLN A 27 32.48 -28.27 20.83
N THR A 28 32.09 -28.93 19.74
CA THR A 28 31.60 -28.22 18.58
C THR A 28 30.92 -26.99 19.15
N LEU A 29 31.51 -25.81 18.95
CA LEU A 29 30.80 -24.55 18.98
C LEU A 29 29.53 -24.86 18.23
N GLY A 30 28.42 -24.92 18.95
CA GLY A 30 27.12 -25.05 18.31
C GLY A 30 27.09 -23.94 17.30
N ASN A 31 27.24 -24.29 16.01
CA ASN A 31 26.67 -23.53 14.98
C ASN A 31 25.25 -23.22 15.52
N LYS A 32 24.95 -21.97 15.80
CA LYS A 32 23.58 -21.53 15.54
C LYS A 32 23.32 -22.14 14.16
N GLU A 33 22.46 -23.13 14.10
CA GLU A 33 21.74 -23.41 12.88
C GLU A 33 21.11 -22.08 12.54
N GLY A 34 21.82 -21.26 11.77
CA GLY A 34 21.21 -20.23 10.98
C GLY A 34 20.21 -21.02 10.15
N SER A 35 18.95 -20.69 10.23
CA SER A 35 17.96 -21.26 9.36
C SER A 35 18.56 -21.12 7.96
N ASP A 36 18.70 -22.23 7.22
CA ASP A 36 19.15 -22.20 5.80
C ASP A 36 18.11 -21.47 4.92
N LYS A 37 17.11 -20.88 5.57
CA LYS A 37 16.03 -20.14 4.92
C LYS A 37 16.49 -18.75 4.50
N ILE A 38 16.06 -18.37 3.31
CA ILE A 38 16.19 -17.00 2.82
C ILE A 38 15.42 -16.08 3.75
N LEU A 39 16.01 -14.91 4.07
CA LEU A 39 15.40 -13.87 4.87
C LEU A 39 15.19 -12.63 4.01
N ILE A 40 13.93 -12.22 3.81
CA ILE A 40 13.55 -11.00 3.08
C ILE A 40 13.07 -9.95 4.08
N GLY A 41 13.41 -8.69 3.85
CA GLY A 41 12.83 -7.54 4.54
C GLY A 41 11.69 -6.95 3.72
N ALA A 42 10.57 -6.61 4.36
CA ALA A 42 9.51 -5.81 3.76
C ALA A 42 9.23 -4.61 4.67
N ILE A 43 9.48 -3.39 4.16
CA ILE A 43 9.31 -2.14 4.91
C ILE A 43 8.19 -1.34 4.28
N TYR A 44 7.19 -0.99 5.08
CA TYR A 44 6.04 -0.19 4.68
C TYR A 44 6.10 1.18 5.35
N ARG A 45 5.60 2.20 4.65
CA ARG A 45 5.67 3.59 5.14
C ARG A 45 4.90 3.81 6.45
N ASP A 46 3.74 3.13 6.63
CA ASP A 46 2.89 3.28 7.81
C ASP A 46 1.94 2.08 7.96
N LEU A 47 2.22 1.18 8.89
CA LEU A 47 1.39 0.00 9.16
C LEU A 47 0.06 0.32 9.88
N THR A 48 -0.20 1.56 10.26
CA THR A 48 -1.50 1.96 10.82
C THR A 48 -2.57 2.14 9.72
N GLN A 49 -2.15 2.29 8.46
CA GLN A 49 -3.05 2.37 7.32
C GLN A 49 -3.48 0.96 6.89
N THR A 50 -4.77 0.77 6.67
CA THR A 50 -5.37 -0.52 6.29
C THR A 50 -4.73 -1.15 5.07
N TRP A 51 -4.33 -0.36 4.07
CA TRP A 51 -3.65 -0.83 2.87
C TRP A 51 -2.37 -1.59 3.23
N PHE A 52 -1.46 -0.95 3.97
CA PHE A 52 -0.15 -1.54 4.30
C PHE A 52 -0.25 -2.65 5.36
N GLU A 53 -1.24 -2.59 6.26
CA GLU A 53 -1.53 -3.69 7.19
C GLU A 53 -1.90 -4.96 6.43
N LYS A 54 -2.79 -4.87 5.44
CA LYS A 54 -3.19 -5.99 4.59
C LYS A 54 -2.05 -6.48 3.70
N GLU A 55 -1.30 -5.56 3.08
CA GLU A 55 -0.14 -5.90 2.27
C GLU A 55 0.93 -6.65 3.09
N SER A 56 1.24 -6.17 4.31
CA SER A 56 2.18 -6.84 5.20
C SER A 56 1.72 -8.24 5.62
N THR A 57 0.41 -8.41 5.82
CA THR A 57 -0.20 -9.72 6.14
C THR A 57 -0.06 -10.68 4.95
N ALA A 58 -0.30 -10.21 3.74
CA ALA A 58 -0.13 -11.01 2.53
C ALA A 58 1.35 -11.33 2.25
N ALA A 59 2.28 -10.41 2.56
CA ALA A 59 3.72 -10.67 2.46
C ALA A 59 4.16 -11.82 3.38
N LYS A 60 3.64 -11.88 4.61
CA LYS A 60 3.88 -13.00 5.53
C LYS A 60 3.32 -14.31 4.98
N ALA A 61 2.09 -14.30 4.47
CA ALA A 61 1.48 -15.49 3.86
C ALA A 61 2.30 -15.98 2.64
N THR A 62 2.77 -15.06 1.80
CA THR A 62 3.64 -15.39 0.66
C THR A 62 4.97 -15.99 1.11
N ALA A 63 5.58 -15.45 2.16
CA ALA A 63 6.81 -16.00 2.73
C ALA A 63 6.61 -17.43 3.25
N ASP A 64 5.48 -17.69 3.92
CA ASP A 64 5.11 -19.04 4.38
C ASP A 64 4.92 -20.01 3.20
N GLU A 65 4.25 -19.57 2.11
CA GLU A 65 4.08 -20.36 0.88
C GLU A 65 5.43 -20.71 0.23
N LEU A 66 6.38 -19.77 0.22
CA LEU A 66 7.73 -19.94 -0.34
C LEU A 66 8.68 -20.68 0.60
N GLY A 67 8.31 -20.89 1.88
CA GLY A 67 9.14 -21.53 2.89
C GLY A 67 10.34 -20.68 3.33
N ILE A 68 10.23 -19.35 3.26
CA ILE A 68 11.24 -18.36 3.65
C ILE A 68 10.86 -17.63 4.93
N ASP A 69 11.80 -16.88 5.49
CA ASP A 69 11.55 -15.97 6.61
C ASP A 69 11.38 -14.52 6.09
N ILE A 70 10.53 -13.73 6.73
CA ILE A 70 10.32 -12.34 6.38
C ILE A 70 10.31 -11.43 7.62
N LEU A 71 10.98 -10.28 7.54
CA LEU A 71 10.90 -9.21 8.52
C LEU A 71 9.96 -8.14 8.00
N ILE A 72 9.00 -7.72 8.84
CA ILE A 72 8.10 -6.61 8.51
C ILE A 72 8.52 -5.38 9.30
N GLY A 73 8.73 -4.27 8.61
CA GLY A 73 9.13 -2.98 9.15
C GLY A 73 8.05 -1.91 8.95
N ASP A 74 7.95 -1.02 9.93
CA ASP A 74 7.07 0.14 9.93
C ASP A 74 7.89 1.42 9.88
N GLY A 75 7.75 2.20 8.81
CA GLY A 75 8.43 3.48 8.63
C GLY A 75 7.77 4.65 9.37
N GLN A 76 6.54 4.48 9.90
CA GLN A 76 5.80 5.45 10.72
C GLN A 76 5.67 6.84 10.06
N GLU A 77 5.60 6.89 8.73
CA GLU A 77 5.64 8.14 7.94
C GLU A 77 6.85 9.05 8.26
N ASP A 78 7.93 8.48 8.82
CA ASP A 78 9.14 9.21 9.20
C ASP A 78 10.35 8.69 8.41
N PRO A 79 10.98 9.54 7.56
CA PRO A 79 12.16 9.18 6.79
C PRO A 79 13.33 8.64 7.63
N ALA A 80 13.54 9.15 8.84
CA ALA A 80 14.62 8.70 9.70
C ALA A 80 14.32 7.31 10.29
N VAL A 81 13.08 7.08 10.74
CA VAL A 81 12.62 5.77 11.23
C VAL A 81 12.74 4.71 10.14
N LEU A 82 12.33 5.05 8.90
CA LEU A 82 12.41 4.12 7.77
C LEU A 82 13.86 3.67 7.52
N ILE A 83 14.82 4.60 7.55
CA ILE A 83 16.26 4.28 7.37
C ILE A 83 16.80 3.47 8.55
N ASP A 84 16.41 3.77 9.80
CA ASP A 84 16.83 3.00 10.97
C ASP A 84 16.32 1.56 10.90
N VAL A 85 15.08 1.35 10.44
CA VAL A 85 14.51 0.01 10.20
C VAL A 85 15.30 -0.72 9.12
N LEU A 86 15.64 -0.07 8.01
CA LEU A 86 16.46 -0.66 6.95
C LEU A 86 17.83 -1.08 7.46
N ASP A 87 18.52 -0.23 8.22
CA ASP A 87 19.84 -0.54 8.81
C ASP A 87 19.76 -1.73 9.78
N SER A 88 18.68 -1.79 10.57
CA SER A 88 18.40 -2.93 11.44
C SER A 88 18.22 -4.23 10.64
N PHE A 89 17.47 -4.19 9.53
CA PHE A 89 17.23 -5.36 8.69
C PHE A 89 18.51 -5.83 7.99
N ILE A 90 19.32 -4.91 7.46
CA ILE A 90 20.64 -5.23 6.88
C ILE A 90 21.52 -5.92 7.94
N THR A 91 21.53 -5.40 9.17
CA THR A 91 22.31 -5.99 10.29
C THR A 91 21.81 -7.38 10.66
N GLN A 92 20.50 -7.64 10.53
CA GLN A 92 19.90 -8.97 10.74
C GLN A 92 20.15 -9.93 9.57
N GLY A 93 20.72 -9.46 8.47
CA GLY A 93 21.16 -10.27 7.34
C GLY A 93 20.07 -10.59 6.34
N ILE A 94 19.17 -9.65 6.04
CA ILE A 94 18.24 -9.80 4.92
C ILE A 94 19.01 -10.01 3.62
N GLN A 95 18.45 -10.81 2.73
CA GLN A 95 19.02 -11.16 1.43
C GLN A 95 18.25 -10.50 0.27
N GLY A 96 17.11 -9.85 0.56
CA GLY A 96 16.29 -9.09 -0.38
C GLY A 96 15.43 -8.07 0.36
N LEU A 97 14.98 -7.04 -0.35
CA LEU A 97 14.16 -5.96 0.20
C LEU A 97 12.96 -5.67 -0.70
N VAL A 98 11.77 -5.67 -0.10
CA VAL A 98 10.56 -5.03 -0.62
C VAL A 98 10.36 -3.74 0.17
N ILE A 99 10.10 -2.60 -0.49
CA ILE A 99 10.03 -1.31 0.20
C ILE A 99 8.97 -0.38 -0.39
N ASN A 100 8.13 0.15 0.49
CA ASN A 100 7.30 1.32 0.25
C ASN A 100 7.92 2.50 1.01
N THR A 101 8.43 3.51 0.28
CA THR A 101 9.03 4.69 0.92
C THR A 101 8.00 5.78 1.21
N CYS A 102 8.15 6.46 2.35
CA CYS A 102 7.38 7.66 2.69
C CYS A 102 7.96 8.94 2.04
N ASP A 103 9.20 8.88 1.56
CA ASP A 103 9.89 10.01 0.92
C ASP A 103 10.78 9.51 -0.24
N GLN A 104 10.47 9.94 -1.45
CA GLN A 104 11.28 9.60 -2.63
C GLN A 104 12.69 10.22 -2.61
N GLY A 105 12.92 11.26 -1.80
CA GLY A 105 14.26 11.79 -1.54
C GLY A 105 15.22 10.78 -0.90
N LEU A 106 14.69 9.70 -0.31
CA LEU A 106 15.50 8.59 0.23
C LEU A 106 15.95 7.57 -0.81
N SER A 107 15.46 7.63 -2.05
CA SER A 107 15.65 6.60 -3.08
C SER A 107 17.10 6.18 -3.25
N GLN A 108 18.00 7.13 -3.45
CA GLN A 108 19.42 6.83 -3.62
C GLN A 108 20.06 6.27 -2.35
N THR A 109 19.69 6.80 -1.17
CA THR A 109 20.20 6.31 0.12
C THR A 109 19.81 4.86 0.37
N ILE A 110 18.57 4.48 0.07
CA ILE A 110 18.07 3.10 0.18
C ILE A 110 18.89 2.18 -0.72
N LEU A 111 19.05 2.56 -2.00
CA LEU A 111 19.77 1.75 -2.97
C LEU A 111 21.26 1.60 -2.64
N ASP A 112 21.93 2.68 -2.20
CA ASP A 112 23.34 2.63 -1.83
C ASP A 112 23.58 1.68 -0.65
N LYS A 113 22.70 1.71 0.37
CA LYS A 113 22.79 0.80 1.52
C LYS A 113 22.57 -0.66 1.09
N CYS A 114 21.56 -0.92 0.27
CA CYS A 114 21.28 -2.28 -0.22
C CYS A 114 22.38 -2.78 -1.15
N ALA A 115 22.89 -1.96 -2.06
CA ALA A 115 23.98 -2.30 -2.97
C ALA A 115 25.28 -2.64 -2.22
N ALA A 116 25.61 -1.87 -1.17
CA ALA A 116 26.77 -2.14 -0.32
C ALA A 116 26.67 -3.50 0.40
N ALA A 117 25.47 -3.98 0.64
CA ALA A 117 25.18 -5.28 1.25
C ALA A 117 24.88 -6.40 0.23
N GLY A 118 24.81 -6.07 -1.07
CA GLY A 118 24.46 -7.04 -2.13
C GLY A 118 22.99 -7.47 -2.12
N ILE A 119 22.08 -6.61 -1.63
CA ILE A 119 20.66 -6.88 -1.44
C ILE A 119 19.87 -6.37 -2.65
N PRO A 120 19.16 -7.24 -3.41
CA PRO A 120 18.21 -6.80 -4.44
C PRO A 120 17.02 -6.09 -3.81
N VAL A 121 16.50 -5.06 -4.51
CA VAL A 121 15.41 -4.20 -4.04
C VAL A 121 14.25 -4.24 -5.03
N CYS A 122 13.03 -4.33 -4.52
CA CYS A 122 11.78 -4.11 -5.24
C CYS A 122 10.99 -3.01 -4.52
N ALA A 123 10.69 -1.91 -5.22
CA ALA A 123 9.79 -0.88 -4.70
C ALA A 123 8.33 -1.29 -4.90
N VAL A 124 7.45 -0.87 -3.99
CA VAL A 124 6.00 -1.10 -4.10
C VAL A 124 5.25 0.20 -3.88
N ASP A 125 4.16 0.41 -4.61
CA ASP A 125 3.27 1.57 -4.65
C ASP A 125 3.95 2.89 -5.02
N VAL A 126 5.11 3.19 -4.45
CA VAL A 126 5.90 4.40 -4.70
C VAL A 126 7.24 4.00 -5.30
N PRO A 127 7.55 4.38 -6.55
CA PRO A 127 8.81 4.03 -7.17
C PRO A 127 9.99 4.75 -6.50
N LEU A 128 11.14 4.10 -6.47
CA LEU A 128 12.39 4.77 -6.18
C LEU A 128 12.88 5.49 -7.44
N ILE A 129 13.17 6.78 -7.33
CA ILE A 129 13.49 7.64 -8.48
C ILE A 129 14.80 8.41 -8.27
N ASP A 130 15.41 8.81 -9.39
CA ASP A 130 16.50 9.79 -9.41
C ASP A 130 15.96 11.25 -9.39
N ASP A 131 16.87 12.21 -9.40
CA ASP A 131 16.56 13.64 -9.44
C ASP A 131 15.76 14.08 -10.68
N ASN A 132 15.70 13.25 -11.73
CA ASN A 132 14.95 13.51 -12.96
C ASN A 132 13.59 12.80 -12.96
N GLY A 133 13.24 12.07 -11.89
CA GLY A 133 12.02 11.28 -11.80
C GLY A 133 12.10 9.93 -12.51
N THR A 134 13.30 9.48 -12.92
CA THR A 134 13.48 8.17 -13.56
C THR A 134 13.50 7.07 -12.51
N HIS A 135 12.84 5.95 -12.79
CA HIS A 135 12.87 4.77 -11.90
C HIS A 135 14.30 4.19 -11.84
N ILE A 136 14.83 4.06 -10.64
CA ILE A 136 16.16 3.53 -10.35
C ILE A 136 16.14 2.17 -9.63
N ALA A 137 14.97 1.56 -9.51
CA ALA A 137 14.77 0.19 -9.04
C ALA A 137 13.55 -0.45 -9.71
N PRO A 138 13.47 -1.79 -9.77
CA PRO A 138 12.26 -2.50 -10.16
C PRO A 138 11.10 -2.14 -9.21
N ALA A 139 9.88 -2.08 -9.74
CA ALA A 139 8.75 -1.65 -8.94
C ALA A 139 7.43 -2.37 -9.30
N VAL A 140 6.53 -2.49 -8.33
CA VAL A 140 5.11 -2.80 -8.52
C VAL A 140 4.33 -1.51 -8.35
N ILE A 141 3.71 -0.99 -9.40
CA ILE A 141 3.07 0.34 -9.40
C ILE A 141 1.64 0.24 -9.91
N LEU A 142 0.72 0.86 -9.19
CA LEU A 142 -0.65 1.04 -9.65
C LEU A 142 -0.69 2.00 -10.84
N ASP A 143 -1.39 1.61 -11.92
CA ASP A 143 -1.82 2.56 -12.95
C ASP A 143 -2.97 3.39 -12.38
N SER A 144 -2.60 4.39 -11.58
CA SER A 144 -3.55 5.26 -10.88
C SER A 144 -4.44 6.05 -11.83
N TYR A 145 -3.93 6.45 -13.00
CA TYR A 145 -4.71 7.17 -14.00
C TYR A 145 -5.79 6.26 -14.61
N LEU A 146 -5.42 5.06 -15.03
CA LEU A 146 -6.38 4.05 -15.54
C LEU A 146 -7.39 3.66 -14.45
N CYS A 147 -6.96 3.52 -13.20
CA CYS A 147 -7.86 3.24 -12.09
C CYS A 147 -8.92 4.34 -11.93
N GLY A 148 -8.52 5.61 -12.01
CA GLY A 148 -9.46 6.74 -12.02
C GLY A 148 -10.45 6.68 -13.19
N GLN A 149 -9.96 6.39 -14.40
CA GLN A 149 -10.83 6.22 -15.58
C GLN A 149 -11.87 5.11 -15.38
N GLN A 150 -11.46 3.96 -14.84
CA GLN A 150 -12.34 2.81 -14.59
C GLN A 150 -13.49 3.13 -13.63
N THR A 151 -13.27 3.98 -12.60
CA THR A 151 -14.35 4.40 -11.70
C THR A 151 -15.43 5.18 -12.42
N VAL A 152 -15.05 6.09 -13.32
CA VAL A 152 -15.99 6.90 -14.09
C VAL A 152 -16.64 6.10 -15.20
N GLU A 153 -15.90 5.22 -15.88
CA GLU A 153 -16.47 4.31 -16.87
C GLU A 153 -17.60 3.49 -16.26
N TRP A 154 -17.35 2.88 -15.10
CA TRP A 154 -18.37 2.12 -14.40
C TRP A 154 -19.56 3.01 -13.98
N LEU A 155 -19.30 4.20 -13.42
CA LEU A 155 -20.33 5.15 -13.02
C LEU A 155 -21.27 5.50 -14.19
N LEU A 156 -20.70 5.84 -15.34
CA LEU A 156 -21.48 6.21 -16.51
C LEU A 156 -22.30 5.03 -17.06
N ASN A 157 -21.73 3.83 -17.10
CA ASN A 157 -22.46 2.63 -17.49
C ASN A 157 -23.61 2.33 -16.53
N TYR A 158 -23.35 2.41 -15.20
CA TYR A 158 -24.39 2.22 -14.19
C TYR A 158 -25.52 3.24 -14.33
N VAL A 159 -25.19 4.51 -14.55
CA VAL A 159 -26.18 5.58 -14.76
C VAL A 159 -27.02 5.29 -16.00
N GLU A 160 -26.41 4.88 -17.12
CA GLU A 160 -27.13 4.55 -18.36
C GLU A 160 -28.09 3.37 -18.15
N GLU A 161 -27.64 2.31 -17.47
CA GLU A 161 -28.46 1.13 -17.17
C GLU A 161 -29.61 1.43 -16.18
N ASN A 162 -29.50 2.46 -15.36
CA ASN A 162 -30.48 2.84 -14.33
C ASN A 162 -31.30 4.10 -14.68
N GLY A 163 -31.56 4.34 -15.93
CA GLY A 163 -32.49 5.37 -16.42
C GLY A 163 -31.82 6.55 -17.08
N GLY A 164 -30.54 6.48 -17.33
CA GLY A 164 -29.76 7.49 -18.05
C GLY A 164 -29.31 8.67 -17.20
N MET A 165 -28.47 9.50 -17.79
CA MET A 165 -27.99 10.75 -17.17
C MET A 165 -29.18 11.64 -16.81
N LYS A 166 -29.25 12.10 -15.56
CA LYS A 166 -30.21 13.09 -15.10
C LYS A 166 -29.95 14.44 -15.80
N ASP A 167 -30.88 15.40 -15.68
CA ASP A 167 -30.72 16.71 -16.30
C ASP A 167 -29.37 17.34 -15.93
N PRO A 168 -28.43 17.50 -16.89
CA PRO A 168 -27.10 18.03 -16.61
C PRO A 168 -27.12 19.45 -16.00
N ALA A 169 -28.19 20.21 -16.20
CA ALA A 169 -28.31 21.54 -15.60
C ALA A 169 -28.50 21.50 -14.07
N THR A 170 -28.95 20.36 -13.53
CA THR A 170 -29.19 20.14 -12.09
C THR A 170 -28.42 18.94 -11.53
N THR A 171 -27.49 18.42 -12.31
CA THR A 171 -26.61 17.32 -11.90
C THR A 171 -25.19 17.85 -11.69
N GLY A 172 -24.56 17.47 -10.58
CA GLY A 172 -23.14 17.75 -10.29
C GLY A 172 -22.28 16.49 -10.38
N PHE A 173 -21.09 16.64 -10.93
CA PHE A 173 -20.02 15.62 -10.88
C PHE A 173 -18.94 16.11 -9.92
N LEU A 174 -18.77 15.41 -8.79
CA LEU A 174 -17.84 15.76 -7.73
C LEU A 174 -16.67 14.76 -7.70
N ILE A 175 -15.47 15.28 -7.83
CA ILE A 175 -14.20 14.55 -7.71
C ILE A 175 -13.54 14.98 -6.40
N LEU A 176 -13.50 14.09 -5.42
CA LEU A 176 -12.75 14.30 -4.18
C LEU A 176 -11.30 13.85 -4.40
N ALA A 177 -10.40 14.82 -4.56
CA ALA A 177 -9.00 14.61 -4.91
C ALA A 177 -8.10 14.73 -3.69
N MET A 178 -6.98 13.99 -3.68
CA MET A 178 -5.87 14.13 -2.73
C MET A 178 -4.70 14.81 -3.46
N GLU A 179 -4.71 16.14 -3.50
CA GLU A 179 -3.80 16.92 -4.35
C GLU A 179 -2.34 16.94 -3.84
N THR A 180 -2.10 16.50 -2.60
CA THR A 180 -0.76 16.39 -2.02
C THR A 180 -0.17 14.99 -2.10
N ALA A 181 -0.98 13.98 -2.43
CA ALA A 181 -0.55 12.59 -2.55
C ALA A 181 -0.19 12.26 -4.01
N THR A 182 1.09 12.22 -4.35
CA THR A 182 1.58 12.02 -5.72
C THR A 182 1.07 10.74 -6.39
N SER A 183 0.79 9.69 -5.62
CA SER A 183 0.19 8.44 -6.11
C SER A 183 -1.32 8.57 -6.39
N CYS A 184 -2.00 9.56 -5.81
CA CYS A 184 -3.44 9.75 -5.91
C CYS A 184 -3.84 10.84 -6.91
N ILE A 185 -2.98 11.82 -7.19
CA ILE A 185 -3.24 12.88 -8.19
C ILE A 185 -3.68 12.29 -9.54
N PRO A 186 -2.98 11.27 -10.11
CA PRO A 186 -3.38 10.69 -11.39
C PRO A 186 -4.77 10.02 -11.37
N ARG A 187 -5.26 9.56 -10.20
CA ARG A 187 -6.62 9.03 -10.07
C ARG A 187 -7.65 10.10 -10.42
N ALA A 188 -7.52 11.29 -9.80
CA ALA A 188 -8.41 12.42 -10.05
C ALA A 188 -8.27 12.97 -11.48
N ASP A 189 -7.06 12.96 -12.06
CA ASP A 189 -6.84 13.32 -13.46
C ASP A 189 -7.58 12.35 -14.39
N GLY A 190 -7.43 11.04 -14.18
CA GLY A 190 -8.14 10.03 -14.95
C GLY A 190 -9.66 10.13 -14.83
N GLN A 191 -10.17 10.45 -13.63
CA GLN A 191 -11.60 10.67 -13.38
C GLN A 191 -12.12 11.88 -14.15
N TYR A 192 -11.40 13.00 -14.09
CA TYR A 192 -11.79 14.23 -14.79
C TYR A 192 -11.74 14.07 -16.31
N ASP A 193 -10.63 13.55 -16.83
CA ASP A 193 -10.41 13.43 -18.27
C ASP A 193 -11.43 12.47 -18.91
N TYR A 194 -11.66 11.31 -18.27
CA TYR A 194 -12.62 10.33 -18.79
C TYR A 194 -14.05 10.88 -18.80
N PHE A 195 -14.46 11.56 -17.70
CA PHE A 195 -15.80 12.15 -17.64
C PHE A 195 -16.00 13.22 -18.70
N THR A 196 -15.05 14.14 -18.87
CA THR A 196 -15.16 15.24 -19.84
C THR A 196 -15.08 14.74 -21.29
N GLU A 197 -14.30 13.67 -21.54
CA GLU A 197 -14.27 13.02 -22.86
C GLU A 197 -15.61 12.37 -23.23
N LYS A 198 -16.21 11.64 -22.27
CA LYS A 198 -17.47 10.89 -22.52
C LYS A 198 -18.71 11.77 -22.43
N CYS A 199 -18.66 12.88 -21.71
CA CYS A 199 -19.78 13.80 -21.49
C CYS A 199 -19.41 15.23 -21.95
N PRO A 200 -19.07 15.46 -23.24
CA PRO A 200 -18.55 16.76 -23.70
C PRO A 200 -19.60 17.90 -23.60
N ASP A 201 -20.88 17.56 -23.56
CA ASP A 201 -21.98 18.52 -23.43
C ASP A 201 -22.38 18.79 -21.96
N PHE A 202 -21.73 18.14 -20.99
CA PHE A 202 -22.00 18.37 -19.58
C PHE A 202 -21.49 19.76 -19.15
N PRO A 203 -22.28 20.57 -18.41
CA PRO A 203 -21.87 21.93 -18.04
C PRO A 203 -20.59 21.90 -17.19
N ALA A 204 -19.52 22.52 -17.69
CA ALA A 204 -18.24 22.56 -16.96
C ALA A 204 -18.36 23.21 -15.56
N ALA A 205 -19.34 24.10 -15.37
CA ALA A 205 -19.64 24.73 -14.08
C ALA A 205 -20.21 23.73 -13.05
N ASN A 206 -20.66 22.55 -13.48
CA ASN A 206 -21.21 21.50 -12.63
C ASN A 206 -20.21 20.35 -12.42
N ILE A 207 -18.95 20.52 -12.83
CA ILE A 207 -17.83 19.60 -12.54
C ILE A 207 -16.97 20.21 -11.44
N PHE A 208 -16.88 19.55 -10.30
CA PHE A 208 -16.20 20.03 -9.11
C PHE A 208 -15.04 19.09 -8.78
N ARG A 209 -13.81 19.60 -8.83
CA ARG A 209 -12.62 18.90 -8.32
C ARG A 209 -12.20 19.59 -7.04
N VAL A 210 -12.22 18.87 -5.93
CA VAL A 210 -12.04 19.41 -4.58
C VAL A 210 -10.99 18.60 -3.85
N ASP A 211 -9.97 19.28 -3.33
CA ASP A 211 -9.00 18.66 -2.45
C ASP A 211 -9.63 18.41 -1.07
N TYR A 212 -9.60 17.12 -0.62
CA TYR A 212 -10.06 16.75 0.73
C TYR A 212 -8.90 16.37 1.66
N GLY A 213 -7.68 16.79 1.33
CA GLY A 213 -6.51 16.76 2.19
C GLY A 213 -6.01 15.36 2.51
N ALA A 214 -6.09 14.95 3.79
CA ALA A 214 -5.48 13.71 4.29
C ALA A 214 -6.17 12.41 3.81
N GLY A 215 -7.28 12.48 3.07
CA GLY A 215 -7.95 11.30 2.52
C GLY A 215 -8.76 10.50 3.56
N SER A 216 -9.20 11.11 4.65
CA SER A 216 -10.05 10.47 5.67
C SER A 216 -11.54 10.60 5.36
N THR A 217 -12.37 9.77 5.98
CA THR A 217 -13.84 9.85 5.89
C THR A 217 -14.36 11.21 6.39
N GLU A 218 -13.77 11.76 7.45
CA GLU A 218 -14.14 13.07 8.00
C GLU A 218 -13.85 14.19 7.00
N THR A 219 -12.66 14.22 6.42
CA THR A 219 -12.29 15.26 5.43
C THR A 219 -13.07 15.10 4.13
N GLY A 220 -13.41 13.87 3.72
CA GLY A 220 -14.30 13.59 2.60
C GLY A 220 -15.73 14.11 2.85
N TYR A 221 -16.27 13.91 4.05
CA TYR A 221 -17.56 14.46 4.47
C TYR A 221 -17.54 15.99 4.41
N ASP A 222 -16.53 16.64 5.00
CA ASP A 222 -16.44 18.10 5.05
C ASP A 222 -16.34 18.73 3.66
N ALA A 223 -15.53 18.15 2.78
CA ALA A 223 -15.38 18.61 1.40
C ALA A 223 -16.66 18.46 0.57
N ALA A 224 -17.36 17.32 0.70
CA ALA A 224 -18.64 17.09 0.07
C ALA A 224 -19.70 18.03 0.63
N ALA A 225 -19.81 18.20 1.95
CA ALA A 225 -20.75 19.10 2.61
C ALA A 225 -20.56 20.54 2.16
N ALA A 226 -19.32 21.03 2.12
CA ALA A 226 -19.01 22.38 1.66
C ALA A 226 -19.44 22.59 0.20
N THR A 227 -19.10 21.66 -0.69
CA THR A 227 -19.41 21.75 -2.13
C THR A 227 -20.91 21.66 -2.40
N ILE A 228 -21.58 20.65 -1.84
CA ILE A 228 -23.00 20.40 -2.07
C ILE A 228 -23.86 21.55 -1.52
N THR A 229 -23.50 22.06 -0.33
CA THR A 229 -24.23 23.19 0.29
C THR A 229 -24.05 24.50 -0.49
N ALA A 230 -22.88 24.70 -1.11
CA ALA A 230 -22.61 25.88 -1.94
C ALA A 230 -23.39 25.88 -3.26
N HIS A 231 -23.91 24.72 -3.70
CA HIS A 231 -24.60 24.54 -4.99
C HIS A 231 -26.04 24.01 -4.83
N PRO A 232 -26.97 24.77 -4.22
CA PRO A 232 -28.30 24.31 -3.93
C PRO A 232 -29.18 24.12 -5.20
N GLU A 233 -28.75 24.60 -6.36
CA GLU A 233 -29.32 24.33 -7.67
C GLU A 233 -29.13 22.90 -8.15
N ILE A 234 -28.05 22.22 -7.70
CA ILE A 234 -27.78 20.84 -8.04
C ILE A 234 -28.63 19.91 -7.17
N LYS A 235 -29.29 18.95 -7.79
CA LYS A 235 -30.24 18.01 -7.16
C LYS A 235 -29.75 16.58 -7.17
N THR A 236 -28.93 16.21 -8.15
CA THR A 236 -28.35 14.87 -8.28
C THR A 236 -26.84 14.97 -8.24
N TRP A 237 -26.19 14.08 -7.51
CA TRP A 237 -24.75 14.08 -7.37
C TRP A 237 -24.13 12.74 -7.82
N TYR A 238 -23.20 12.83 -8.74
CA TYR A 238 -22.28 11.75 -9.08
C TYR A 238 -20.93 12.04 -8.43
N VAL A 239 -20.47 11.15 -7.57
CA VAL A 239 -19.29 11.40 -6.73
C VAL A 239 -18.26 10.31 -6.96
N VAL A 240 -17.03 10.73 -7.25
CA VAL A 240 -15.85 9.86 -7.26
C VAL A 240 -14.78 10.41 -6.32
N ALA A 241 -13.91 9.57 -5.83
CA ALA A 241 -12.84 10.01 -4.92
C ALA A 241 -11.53 9.28 -5.19
N ALA A 242 -10.46 9.79 -4.58
CA ALA A 242 -9.16 9.16 -4.64
C ALA A 242 -9.07 7.85 -3.82
N ASN A 243 -9.97 7.65 -2.84
CA ASN A 243 -10.10 6.41 -2.05
C ASN A 243 -11.55 6.19 -1.57
N ASP A 244 -11.81 5.08 -0.92
CA ASP A 244 -13.14 4.76 -0.36
C ASP A 244 -13.57 5.73 0.74
N GLU A 245 -12.63 6.20 1.58
CA GLU A 245 -12.91 7.14 2.67
C GLU A 245 -13.61 8.39 2.15
N GLY A 246 -13.13 8.94 1.02
CA GLY A 246 -13.72 10.12 0.41
C GLY A 246 -15.18 9.92 0.02
N VAL A 247 -15.49 8.83 -0.69
CA VAL A 247 -16.90 8.57 -1.11
C VAL A 247 -17.78 8.15 0.04
N VAL A 248 -17.27 7.45 1.05
CA VAL A 248 -18.02 7.12 2.27
C VAL A 248 -18.35 8.39 3.05
N GLY A 249 -17.42 9.34 3.15
CA GLY A 249 -17.68 10.65 3.74
C GLY A 249 -18.79 11.40 2.99
N ALA A 250 -18.67 11.50 1.66
CA ALA A 250 -19.71 12.13 0.82
C ALA A 250 -21.07 11.44 0.94
N ALA A 251 -21.09 10.10 0.98
CA ALA A 251 -22.29 9.30 1.16
C ALA A 251 -23.02 9.65 2.47
N ARG A 252 -22.30 9.85 3.58
CA ARG A 252 -22.89 10.24 4.87
C ARG A 252 -23.59 11.59 4.78
N PHE A 253 -22.97 12.57 4.14
CA PHE A 253 -23.61 13.88 3.95
C PHE A 253 -24.85 13.80 3.05
N LEU A 254 -24.80 13.04 1.96
CA LEU A 254 -25.93 12.81 1.07
C LEU A 254 -27.11 12.12 1.77
N GLU A 255 -26.82 11.09 2.61
CA GLU A 255 -27.81 10.40 3.45
C GLU A 255 -28.47 11.36 4.45
N GLU A 256 -27.68 12.18 5.17
CA GLU A 256 -28.17 13.15 6.16
C GLU A 256 -29.07 14.23 5.54
N THR A 257 -28.81 14.62 4.30
CA THR A 257 -29.58 15.64 3.60
C THR A 257 -30.69 15.09 2.73
N GLY A 258 -30.86 13.74 2.68
CA GLY A 258 -31.88 13.06 1.87
C GLY A 258 -31.64 13.19 0.36
N MET A 259 -30.40 13.38 -0.07
CA MET A 259 -29.98 13.47 -1.47
C MET A 259 -29.37 12.16 -1.99
N ASP A 260 -29.40 11.09 -1.17
CA ASP A 260 -28.78 9.79 -1.45
C ASP A 260 -29.52 8.96 -2.51
N GLN A 261 -30.81 9.18 -2.73
CA GLN A 261 -31.66 8.30 -3.54
C GLN A 261 -31.28 8.29 -5.02
N ASP A 262 -30.91 9.44 -5.58
CA ASP A 262 -30.47 9.59 -6.97
C ASP A 262 -28.93 9.77 -7.08
N ALA A 263 -28.20 9.69 -5.95
CA ALA A 263 -26.75 9.83 -5.94
C ALA A 263 -26.05 8.51 -6.30
N VAL A 264 -24.93 8.63 -7.01
CA VAL A 264 -24.05 7.50 -7.32
C VAL A 264 -22.64 7.85 -6.89
N CYS A 265 -22.10 7.09 -5.93
CA CYS A 265 -20.75 7.26 -5.42
C CYS A 265 -19.90 6.03 -5.81
N VAL A 266 -18.69 6.26 -6.33
CA VAL A 266 -17.74 5.21 -6.72
C VAL A 266 -16.38 5.48 -6.10
N GLY A 267 -15.91 4.54 -5.27
CA GLY A 267 -14.66 4.62 -4.53
C GLY A 267 -13.47 4.00 -5.25
N ILE A 268 -12.35 4.01 -4.55
CA ILE A 268 -11.14 3.26 -4.89
C ILE A 268 -10.66 2.64 -3.57
N ASP A 269 -10.13 1.45 -3.61
CA ASP A 269 -9.56 0.52 -2.64
C ASP A 269 -10.48 -0.68 -2.37
N GLY A 270 -11.80 -0.51 -2.29
CA GLY A 270 -12.81 -1.57 -2.11
C GLY A 270 -13.12 -1.91 -0.66
N TYR A 271 -12.23 -1.63 0.28
CA TYR A 271 -12.34 -2.15 1.65
C TYR A 271 -13.51 -1.53 2.44
N LEU A 272 -13.64 -0.19 2.46
CA LEU A 272 -14.77 0.46 3.12
C LEU A 272 -16.05 0.36 2.30
N ALA A 273 -15.95 0.34 0.96
CA ALA A 273 -17.09 0.11 0.09
C ALA A 273 -17.75 -1.25 0.37
N SER A 274 -16.98 -2.28 0.76
CA SER A 274 -17.54 -3.59 1.11
C SER A 274 -18.52 -3.53 2.27
N ASP A 275 -18.34 -2.62 3.24
CA ASP A 275 -19.27 -2.41 4.33
C ASP A 275 -20.54 -1.65 3.88
N GLU A 276 -20.38 -0.74 2.91
CA GLU A 276 -21.51 -0.07 2.27
C GLU A 276 -22.40 -1.06 1.50
N PHE A 277 -21.80 -2.04 0.80
CA PHE A 277 -22.53 -3.07 0.06
C PHE A 277 -23.39 -3.99 0.94
N LYS A 278 -23.06 -4.13 2.23
CA LYS A 278 -23.85 -4.90 3.21
C LYS A 278 -25.13 -4.19 3.63
N LYS A 279 -25.24 -2.88 3.42
CA LYS A 279 -26.42 -2.10 3.76
C LYS A 279 -27.60 -2.42 2.83
N GLU A 280 -28.82 -2.15 3.30
CA GLU A 280 -30.03 -2.26 2.48
C GLU A 280 -29.95 -1.27 1.32
N SER A 281 -29.57 -0.03 1.60
CA SER A 281 -29.35 1.04 0.62
C SER A 281 -28.10 1.85 0.99
N SER A 282 -27.34 2.24 -0.03
CA SER A 282 -26.22 3.19 0.08
C SER A 282 -26.03 3.89 -1.26
N PRO A 283 -25.63 5.16 -1.30
CA PRO A 283 -25.22 5.81 -2.55
C PRO A 283 -23.88 5.28 -3.07
N VAL A 284 -23.07 4.61 -2.25
CA VAL A 284 -21.85 3.92 -2.72
C VAL A 284 -22.25 2.66 -3.47
N LYS A 285 -22.08 2.66 -4.79
CA LYS A 285 -22.52 1.59 -5.68
C LYS A 285 -21.38 0.67 -6.12
N ALA A 286 -20.17 1.19 -6.19
CA ALA A 286 -18.99 0.44 -6.60
C ALA A 286 -17.72 1.02 -6.00
N SER A 287 -16.64 0.26 -6.09
CA SER A 287 -15.28 0.71 -5.85
C SER A 287 -14.31 -0.01 -6.78
N ALA A 288 -13.26 0.67 -7.21
CA ALA A 288 -12.13 0.06 -7.88
C ALA A 288 -11.25 -0.63 -6.82
N TYR A 289 -11.50 -1.91 -6.59
CA TYR A 289 -10.78 -2.71 -5.62
C TYR A 289 -9.31 -2.86 -6.00
N LEU A 290 -8.45 -2.56 -5.07
CA LEU A 290 -7.02 -2.75 -5.14
C LEU A 290 -6.65 -3.91 -4.24
N ASP A 291 -6.15 -5.00 -4.84
CA ASP A 291 -5.69 -6.15 -4.07
C ASP A 291 -4.25 -5.97 -3.59
N SER A 292 -4.09 -5.45 -2.39
CA SER A 292 -2.78 -5.34 -1.73
C SER A 292 -2.06 -6.69 -1.58
N GLY A 293 -2.82 -7.78 -1.54
CA GLY A 293 -2.28 -9.13 -1.53
C GLY A 293 -1.52 -9.47 -2.80
N THR A 294 -2.01 -9.03 -3.96
CA THR A 294 -1.29 -9.19 -5.24
C THR A 294 0.03 -8.40 -5.24
N VAL A 295 0.07 -7.17 -4.72
CA VAL A 295 1.30 -6.37 -4.62
C VAL A 295 2.35 -7.12 -3.80
N ALA A 296 1.99 -7.59 -2.61
CA ALA A 296 2.86 -8.35 -1.74
C ALA A 296 3.34 -9.66 -2.39
N LYS A 297 2.42 -10.44 -2.96
CA LYS A 297 2.75 -11.73 -3.59
C LYS A 297 3.72 -11.57 -4.75
N VAL A 298 3.46 -10.61 -5.63
CA VAL A 298 4.30 -10.37 -6.82
C VAL A 298 5.67 -9.85 -6.42
N SER A 299 5.76 -8.88 -5.51
CA SER A 299 7.04 -8.27 -5.10
C SER A 299 7.93 -9.23 -4.32
N VAL A 300 7.37 -9.93 -3.31
CA VAL A 300 8.12 -10.90 -2.50
C VAL A 300 8.60 -12.08 -3.35
N THR A 301 7.73 -12.60 -4.25
CA THR A 301 8.11 -13.70 -5.16
C THR A 301 9.21 -13.27 -6.13
N ALA A 302 9.12 -12.07 -6.72
CA ALA A 302 10.13 -11.57 -7.65
C ALA A 302 11.51 -11.37 -6.99
N VAL A 303 11.53 -10.87 -5.75
CA VAL A 303 12.78 -10.75 -4.96
C VAL A 303 13.33 -12.14 -4.62
N TYR A 304 12.48 -13.08 -4.21
CA TYR A 304 12.87 -14.47 -3.95
C TYR A 304 13.49 -15.14 -5.18
N GLU A 305 12.83 -15.04 -6.35
CA GLU A 305 13.33 -15.61 -7.61
C GLU A 305 14.66 -14.98 -8.06
N ASN A 306 14.84 -13.70 -7.79
CA ASN A 306 16.13 -13.04 -8.03
C ASN A 306 17.24 -13.65 -7.16
N ILE A 307 16.99 -13.87 -5.87
CA ILE A 307 17.96 -14.44 -4.94
C ILE A 307 18.31 -15.89 -5.32
N VAL A 308 17.32 -16.72 -5.65
CA VAL A 308 17.50 -18.16 -5.88
C VAL A 308 18.04 -18.46 -7.27
N ASN A 309 17.48 -17.81 -8.27
CA ASN A 309 17.67 -18.15 -9.69
C ASN A 309 18.44 -17.07 -10.48
N GLY A 310 18.70 -15.91 -9.88
CA GLY A 310 19.28 -14.76 -10.58
C GLY A 310 18.35 -14.14 -11.61
N THR A 311 17.04 -14.40 -11.51
CA THR A 311 16.03 -13.83 -12.41
C THR A 311 15.97 -12.32 -12.25
N GLU A 312 16.00 -11.55 -13.34
CA GLU A 312 15.84 -10.09 -13.27
C GLU A 312 14.43 -9.76 -12.77
N ILE A 313 14.34 -8.93 -11.72
CA ILE A 313 13.05 -8.52 -11.16
C ILE A 313 12.29 -7.73 -12.23
N PHE A 314 11.14 -8.26 -12.67
CA PHE A 314 10.28 -7.67 -13.70
C PHE A 314 10.97 -7.37 -15.04
N GLY A 315 11.97 -8.16 -15.42
CA GLY A 315 12.69 -7.96 -16.69
C GLY A 315 11.77 -7.99 -17.91
N GLU A 316 10.69 -8.78 -17.89
CA GLU A 316 9.67 -8.87 -18.95
C GLU A 316 8.80 -7.63 -19.09
N TYR A 317 8.73 -6.77 -18.05
CA TYR A 317 7.99 -5.50 -18.04
C TYR A 317 8.86 -4.29 -18.35
N LYS A 318 10.12 -4.52 -18.69
CA LYS A 318 11.08 -3.46 -19.00
C LYS A 318 10.81 -2.89 -20.39
N LYS A 319 10.53 -1.60 -20.47
CA LYS A 319 10.33 -0.90 -21.75
C LYS A 319 11.66 -0.47 -22.36
N ASP A 320 11.64 -0.20 -23.67
CA ASP A 320 12.82 0.27 -24.40
C ASP A 320 13.36 1.58 -23.77
N GLY A 321 14.62 1.54 -23.38
CA GLY A 321 15.31 2.69 -22.74
C GLY A 321 15.19 2.74 -21.22
N GLU A 322 14.37 1.92 -20.59
CA GLU A 322 14.31 1.80 -19.13
C GLU A 322 15.41 0.87 -18.60
N GLN A 323 15.93 1.15 -17.43
CA GLN A 323 16.92 0.30 -16.77
C GLN A 323 16.27 -0.84 -16.01
N PHE A 324 15.07 -0.62 -15.44
CA PHE A 324 14.34 -1.57 -14.60
C PHE A 324 12.92 -1.77 -15.11
N GLY A 325 12.36 -2.96 -14.86
CA GLY A 325 10.98 -3.27 -15.17
C GLY A 325 10.02 -2.73 -14.10
N THR A 326 8.84 -2.32 -14.54
CA THR A 326 7.74 -1.93 -13.66
C THR A 326 6.55 -2.85 -13.90
N TYR A 327 6.21 -3.66 -12.89
CA TYR A 327 5.00 -4.50 -12.95
C TYR A 327 3.76 -3.60 -12.80
N PRO A 328 2.87 -3.56 -13.81
CA PRO A 328 1.65 -2.76 -13.72
C PRO A 328 0.63 -3.48 -12.83
N PHE A 329 0.29 -2.87 -11.72
CA PHE A 329 -0.78 -3.35 -10.85
C PHE A 329 -2.10 -2.69 -11.27
N GLY A 330 -3.16 -3.48 -11.44
CA GLY A 330 -4.47 -3.01 -11.88
C GLY A 330 -5.52 -3.06 -10.78
N SER A 331 -6.68 -2.45 -11.04
CA SER A 331 -7.86 -2.53 -10.18
C SER A 331 -8.96 -3.41 -10.81
N VAL A 332 -9.86 -3.91 -9.97
CA VAL A 332 -11.07 -4.62 -10.38
C VAL A 332 -12.28 -3.93 -9.77
N ILE A 333 -13.29 -3.61 -10.58
CA ILE A 333 -14.50 -2.98 -10.04
C ILE A 333 -15.29 -3.99 -9.22
N VAL A 334 -15.49 -3.68 -7.94
CA VAL A 334 -16.36 -4.41 -7.03
C VAL A 334 -17.65 -3.64 -6.76
N THR A 335 -18.71 -4.40 -6.62
CA THR A 335 -20.08 -3.92 -6.40
C THR A 335 -20.75 -4.79 -5.34
N LYS A 336 -21.97 -4.43 -4.94
CA LYS A 336 -22.78 -5.28 -4.04
C LYS A 336 -22.94 -6.71 -4.55
N ASP A 337 -22.92 -6.94 -5.86
CA ASP A 337 -23.23 -8.23 -6.46
C ASP A 337 -22.01 -9.17 -6.55
N ASN A 338 -20.77 -8.61 -6.57
CA ASN A 338 -19.57 -9.41 -6.83
C ASN A 338 -18.47 -9.31 -5.75
N TYR A 339 -18.59 -8.39 -4.77
CA TYR A 339 -17.49 -8.12 -3.84
C TYR A 339 -17.11 -9.35 -2.99
N THR A 340 -18.07 -10.20 -2.62
CA THR A 340 -17.79 -11.42 -1.83
C THR A 340 -17.03 -12.48 -2.62
N GLU A 341 -17.19 -12.51 -3.95
CA GLU A 341 -16.46 -13.42 -4.83
C GLU A 341 -15.03 -12.93 -5.06
N ILE A 342 -14.86 -11.61 -5.24
CA ILE A 342 -13.58 -11.00 -5.61
C ILE A 342 -12.69 -10.77 -4.39
N MET A 343 -13.27 -10.33 -3.28
CA MET A 343 -12.50 -9.93 -2.10
C MET A 343 -12.38 -11.03 -1.02
N GLY A 344 -13.15 -12.11 -1.11
CA GLY A 344 -13.13 -13.27 -0.21
C GLY A 344 -14.08 -13.14 0.97
#